data_9305da8af0257202e8ffc6a8946d272a
#
_entry.id   9305da8af0257202e8ffc6a8946d272a
#
_cell.length_a   1.000
_cell.length_b   1.000
_cell.length_c   1.000
_cell.angle_alpha   90.00
_cell.angle_beta   90.00
_cell.angle_gamma   90.00
#
_symmetry.space_group_name_H-M   'P 1'
#
loop_
_entity.id
_entity.type
_entity.pdbx_description
1 polymer ?
#
loop_
_entity_poly.entity_id
_entity_poly.type
_entity_poly.pdbx_seq_one_letter_code
_entity_poly.pdbx_strand_id
1 'polypeptide(L)'
;MLFRSFEAFQQADGTTSRKFGGTGLGLSISREIARLLGGEIHVSSEEGNGSTFTLFLPAAGPVVMPTAVVDTQGLPPTAAKTRRRVEPAGLPDTLTDDRSDLPAGERVALVMTEDRALARGAVEVAHQHGFRCLLALRGDSGLALVHEFMPDAVIVSRDLPQLNGDAILDHLKRHPETRHLPVYVLAGDDTGRDLRHAGALGSLTEEATPERLGKVFEELSRFIERRTRAVLVVEADERERDGLADLIGGPDVQVVGVGSREQALTHLDARDFDCMVMAMDLADGTAFQLLDRIKRAKRFRDLPVIVHTRRELSPKDEARLKRYAEAIVVKDVRSPERLLDETSLYLHRVEARLPTDKRQMLERLHMADAVFEGKKVLIVDDDVRNVFALTSVFERRGMEVLFADNGRDGLEALKRNPDVALVLMDIMMPEMDGYEATRAVRGIPEFEQLPIVALTAKAMKGDREKSIASGASDYITKPVDVDQLLSLMRVWLYR
;
A
#
# COMPACT_ATOMS: atom_id res chain seq x y z
N MET A 1 -21.95 22.68 0.75
CA MET A 1 -21.60 22.30 2.15
C MET A 1 -22.10 20.91 2.56
N LEU A 2 -23.18 20.39 1.97
CA LEU A 2 -23.81 19.10 2.37
C LEU A 2 -23.00 17.83 2.05
N PHE A 3 -22.16 17.81 1.03
CA PHE A 3 -21.38 16.62 0.63
C PHE A 3 -20.19 16.29 1.54
N ARG A 4 -19.68 17.25 2.32
CA ARG A 4 -18.54 17.02 3.22
C ARG A 4 -18.91 16.38 4.57
N SER A 5 -20.18 16.33 4.92
CA SER A 5 -20.64 15.81 6.23
C SER A 5 -20.48 14.29 6.38
N PHE A 6 -20.26 13.56 5.28
CA PHE A 6 -20.04 12.11 5.28
C PHE A 6 -18.56 11.70 5.07
N GLU A 7 -17.66 12.67 4.99
CA GLU A 7 -16.23 12.39 4.93
C GLU A 7 -15.71 12.13 6.35
N ALA A 8 -14.84 11.16 6.49
CA ALA A 8 -14.23 10.82 7.78
C ALA A 8 -13.42 12.03 8.29
N PHE A 9 -13.55 12.34 9.60
CA PHE A 9 -12.83 13.41 10.28
C PHE A 9 -13.17 14.86 9.91
N GLN A 10 -14.25 15.15 9.21
CA GLN A 10 -14.68 16.53 8.93
C GLN A 10 -15.60 17.08 10.02
N GLN A 11 -15.25 18.26 10.54
CA GLN A 11 -16.06 19.08 11.44
C GLN A 11 -16.28 20.47 10.82
N ALA A 12 -17.44 21.06 11.04
CA ALA A 12 -17.84 22.30 10.38
C ALA A 12 -17.00 23.54 10.74
N ASP A 13 -16.28 23.56 11.90
CA ASP A 13 -15.43 24.67 12.32
C ASP A 13 -14.33 24.24 13.30
N GLY A 14 -13.09 24.62 13.00
CA GLY A 14 -11.92 24.42 13.87
C GLY A 14 -11.84 25.36 15.08
N THR A 15 -12.83 26.22 15.34
CA THR A 15 -12.74 27.31 16.35
C THR A 15 -13.77 27.27 17.46
N THR A 16 -14.82 26.44 17.40
CA THR A 16 -15.81 26.32 18.49
C THR A 16 -15.59 25.05 19.30
N SER A 17 -14.62 25.15 20.21
CA SER A 17 -14.38 24.16 21.25
C SER A 17 -15.58 24.07 22.23
N ARG A 18 -15.89 22.83 22.63
CA ARG A 18 -16.48 22.47 23.94
C ARG A 18 -17.97 22.39 24.16
N LYS A 19 -18.86 22.47 23.16
CA LYS A 19 -20.28 22.13 23.43
C LYS A 19 -20.79 20.89 22.74
N PHE A 20 -20.21 20.45 21.60
CA PHE A 20 -20.61 19.23 20.87
C PHE A 20 -19.38 18.58 20.23
N GLY A 21 -18.47 18.03 21.04
CA GLY A 21 -17.30 17.32 20.55
C GLY A 21 -17.66 15.98 19.94
N GLY A 22 -17.39 15.80 18.66
CA GLY A 22 -17.52 14.52 17.96
C GLY A 22 -16.29 14.28 17.08
N THR A 23 -15.92 13.03 16.85
CA THR A 23 -14.73 12.64 16.06
C THR A 23 -14.88 12.86 14.55
N GLY A 24 -16.06 13.26 14.07
CA GLY A 24 -16.34 13.39 12.64
C GLY A 24 -16.48 12.05 11.89
N LEU A 25 -16.49 10.92 12.61
CA LEU A 25 -16.60 9.58 12.03
C LEU A 25 -18.01 9.01 11.97
N GLY A 26 -18.96 9.54 12.77
CA GLY A 26 -20.30 8.96 12.90
C GLY A 26 -21.05 8.82 11.57
N LEU A 27 -21.04 9.86 10.73
CA LEU A 27 -21.75 9.85 9.45
C LEU A 27 -21.05 9.00 8.39
N SER A 28 -19.71 8.92 8.38
CA SER A 28 -18.98 8.05 7.48
C SER A 28 -19.20 6.57 7.81
N ILE A 29 -19.23 6.22 9.09
CA ILE A 29 -19.58 4.86 9.56
C ILE A 29 -21.01 4.51 9.20
N SER A 30 -21.97 5.43 9.44
CA SER A 30 -23.37 5.19 9.09
C SER A 30 -23.57 4.95 7.60
N ARG A 31 -22.84 5.66 6.75
CA ARG A 31 -22.88 5.47 5.29
C ARG A 31 -22.31 4.11 4.89
N GLU A 32 -21.22 3.68 5.54
CA GLU A 32 -20.60 2.39 5.24
C GLU A 32 -21.48 1.22 5.69
N ILE A 33 -22.11 1.33 6.86
CA ILE A 33 -23.10 0.35 7.31
C ILE A 33 -24.29 0.26 6.36
N ALA A 34 -24.81 1.42 5.90
CA ALA A 34 -25.89 1.42 4.93
C ALA A 34 -25.50 0.68 3.64
N ARG A 35 -24.28 0.92 3.13
CA ARG A 35 -23.73 0.23 1.95
C ARG A 35 -23.57 -1.28 2.16
N LEU A 36 -23.07 -1.69 3.31
CA LEU A 36 -22.94 -3.12 3.65
C LEU A 36 -24.30 -3.82 3.71
N LEU A 37 -25.35 -3.10 4.08
CA LEU A 37 -26.73 -3.58 4.05
C LEU A 37 -27.39 -3.47 2.66
N GLY A 38 -26.62 -3.06 1.64
CA GLY A 38 -27.13 -2.87 0.27
C GLY A 38 -27.99 -1.63 0.10
N GLY A 39 -27.91 -0.67 1.04
CA GLY A 39 -28.70 0.56 1.07
C GLY A 39 -27.84 1.82 0.93
N GLU A 40 -28.47 2.97 1.14
CA GLU A 40 -27.82 4.28 1.08
C GLU A 40 -28.42 5.28 2.08
N ILE A 41 -27.64 6.31 2.46
CA ILE A 41 -28.08 7.40 3.32
C ILE A 41 -28.08 8.71 2.54
N HIS A 42 -29.22 9.39 2.54
CA HIS A 42 -29.38 10.75 2.02
C HIS A 42 -29.50 11.75 3.16
N VAL A 43 -28.97 12.96 2.96
CA VAL A 43 -29.12 14.07 3.90
C VAL A 43 -29.68 15.31 3.20
N SER A 44 -30.66 15.94 3.82
CA SER A 44 -31.18 17.26 3.46
C SER A 44 -31.06 18.15 4.69
N SER A 45 -30.52 19.37 4.52
CA SER A 45 -30.31 20.31 5.63
C SER A 45 -30.55 21.75 5.15
N GLU A 46 -31.34 22.50 5.90
CA GLU A 46 -31.56 23.94 5.71
C GLU A 46 -31.16 24.71 6.96
N GLU A 47 -30.44 25.78 6.77
CA GLU A 47 -30.01 26.64 7.88
C GLU A 47 -31.23 27.23 8.64
N GLY A 48 -31.27 26.98 9.93
CA GLY A 48 -32.41 27.35 10.82
C GLY A 48 -33.54 26.31 10.89
N ASN A 49 -33.65 25.36 9.98
CA ASN A 49 -34.70 24.34 9.93
C ASN A 49 -34.22 22.92 10.31
N GLY A 50 -32.91 22.75 10.53
CA GLY A 50 -32.31 21.47 10.94
C GLY A 50 -31.91 20.54 9.76
N SER A 51 -31.63 19.28 10.08
CA SER A 51 -31.17 18.30 9.10
C SER A 51 -32.04 17.04 9.16
N THR A 52 -32.37 16.49 8.00
CA THR A 52 -33.07 15.23 7.83
C THR A 52 -32.16 14.21 7.22
N PHE A 53 -31.99 13.08 7.87
CA PHE A 53 -31.23 11.92 7.39
C PHE A 53 -32.22 10.83 6.99
N THR A 54 -32.14 10.35 5.75
CA THR A 54 -33.01 9.30 5.23
C THR A 54 -32.15 8.08 4.88
N LEU A 55 -32.41 6.95 5.54
CA LEU A 55 -31.75 5.66 5.27
C LEU A 55 -32.67 4.83 4.37
N PHE A 56 -32.19 4.46 3.20
CA PHE A 56 -32.84 3.53 2.30
C PHE A 56 -32.19 2.15 2.45
N LEU A 57 -33.00 1.14 2.73
CA LEU A 57 -32.55 -0.26 2.79
C LEU A 57 -33.40 -1.10 1.83
N PRO A 58 -32.83 -2.12 1.14
CA PRO A 58 -33.59 -3.05 0.32
C PRO A 58 -34.59 -3.81 1.20
N ALA A 59 -35.83 -3.92 0.75
CA ALA A 59 -36.89 -4.63 1.48
C ALA A 59 -36.69 -6.15 1.58
N ALA A 60 -35.84 -6.71 0.71
CA ALA A 60 -35.32 -8.09 0.79
C ALA A 60 -33.82 -8.02 1.11
N GLY A 61 -33.35 -8.79 2.10
CA GLY A 61 -31.93 -8.87 2.44
C GLY A 61 -31.06 -9.27 1.23
N PRO A 62 -29.74 -9.08 1.31
CA PRO A 62 -28.84 -9.41 0.21
C PRO A 62 -29.05 -10.88 -0.19
N VAL A 63 -29.40 -11.11 -1.43
CA VAL A 63 -29.50 -12.48 -2.01
C VAL A 63 -28.06 -12.99 -2.07
N VAL A 64 -27.71 -13.87 -1.15
CA VAL A 64 -26.49 -14.68 -1.25
C VAL A 64 -26.72 -15.61 -2.45
N MET A 65 -26.20 -15.24 -3.60
CA MET A 65 -26.18 -16.15 -4.75
C MET A 65 -25.32 -17.36 -4.37
N PRO A 66 -25.83 -18.58 -4.46
CA PRO A 66 -24.98 -19.74 -4.25
C PRO A 66 -23.88 -19.75 -5.30
N THR A 67 -22.65 -19.94 -4.87
CA THR A 67 -21.48 -20.14 -5.74
C THR A 67 -21.76 -21.29 -6.67
N ALA A 68 -22.04 -21.00 -7.93
CA ALA A 68 -22.13 -22.01 -8.97
C ALA A 68 -20.74 -22.64 -9.12
N VAL A 69 -20.67 -23.94 -8.90
CA VAL A 69 -19.51 -24.77 -9.25
C VAL A 69 -19.35 -24.65 -10.76
N VAL A 70 -18.36 -23.91 -11.21
CA VAL A 70 -18.02 -23.79 -12.63
C VAL A 70 -17.20 -25.00 -13.02
N ASP A 71 -17.81 -25.87 -13.80
CA ASP A 71 -17.17 -27.01 -14.47
C ASP A 71 -16.13 -26.49 -15.48
N THR A 72 -14.84 -26.81 -15.24
CA THR A 72 -13.71 -26.33 -16.03
C THR A 72 -13.45 -27.19 -17.26
N GLN A 73 -14.35 -27.16 -18.26
CA GLN A 73 -14.02 -27.62 -19.58
C GLN A 73 -14.51 -26.62 -20.64
N GLY A 74 -13.54 -25.95 -21.27
CA GLY A 74 -13.75 -25.22 -22.52
C GLY A 74 -13.83 -23.70 -22.38
N LEU A 75 -12.72 -23.04 -22.14
CA LEU A 75 -12.59 -21.58 -22.35
C LEU A 75 -12.13 -21.30 -23.78
N PRO A 76 -12.91 -20.56 -24.58
CA PRO A 76 -12.41 -19.96 -25.81
C PRO A 76 -11.48 -18.77 -25.50
N PRO A 77 -10.56 -18.41 -26.43
CA PRO A 77 -9.58 -17.37 -26.18
C PRO A 77 -10.22 -15.98 -26.11
N THR A 78 -9.82 -15.25 -25.09
CA THR A 78 -9.87 -13.78 -24.98
C THR A 78 -11.19 -13.09 -25.33
N ALA A 79 -12.14 -13.09 -24.38
CA ALA A 79 -13.25 -12.14 -24.44
C ALA A 79 -12.71 -10.73 -24.15
N ALA A 80 -12.83 -9.82 -25.11
CA ALA A 80 -12.62 -8.41 -24.96
C ALA A 80 -13.45 -7.91 -23.76
N LYS A 81 -12.79 -7.31 -22.75
CA LYS A 81 -13.46 -6.71 -21.60
C LYS A 81 -14.40 -5.62 -22.09
N THR A 82 -15.71 -5.83 -22.04
CA THR A 82 -16.72 -4.82 -22.32
C THR A 82 -16.66 -3.79 -21.17
N ARG A 83 -16.08 -2.65 -21.44
CA ARG A 83 -16.03 -1.52 -20.49
C ARG A 83 -17.45 -0.98 -20.27
N ARG A 84 -17.91 -0.95 -19.04
CA ARG A 84 -19.24 -0.48 -18.65
C ARG A 84 -19.22 1.06 -18.61
N ARG A 85 -20.14 1.70 -19.33
CA ARG A 85 -20.28 3.16 -19.39
C ARG A 85 -20.88 3.66 -18.07
N VAL A 86 -20.15 4.45 -17.31
CA VAL A 86 -20.63 5.15 -16.11
C VAL A 86 -20.52 6.67 -16.40
N GLU A 87 -21.51 7.43 -15.96
CA GLU A 87 -21.54 8.89 -16.20
C GLU A 87 -20.32 9.57 -15.55
N PRO A 88 -19.67 10.52 -16.24
CA PRO A 88 -18.42 11.11 -15.77
C PRO A 88 -18.64 12.04 -14.61
N ALA A 89 -18.10 11.71 -13.44
CA ALA A 89 -18.03 12.63 -12.32
C ALA A 89 -16.96 13.71 -12.59
N GLY A 90 -17.41 14.92 -12.93
CA GLY A 90 -16.78 16.14 -12.52
C GLY A 90 -15.53 16.65 -13.23
N LEU A 91 -15.36 16.46 -14.56
CA LEU A 91 -14.46 17.36 -15.30
C LEU A 91 -15.21 18.68 -15.58
N PRO A 92 -14.54 19.85 -15.43
CA PRO A 92 -15.11 21.10 -15.90
C PRO A 92 -15.36 21.06 -17.42
N ASP A 93 -16.43 21.72 -17.92
CA ASP A 93 -16.79 21.79 -19.34
C ASP A 93 -15.66 22.25 -20.30
N THR A 94 -14.56 22.72 -19.73
CA THR A 94 -13.36 23.20 -20.46
C THR A 94 -12.27 22.14 -20.67
N LEU A 95 -12.44 20.94 -20.10
CA LEU A 95 -11.50 19.82 -20.21
C LEU A 95 -12.22 18.61 -20.79
N THR A 96 -11.71 18.13 -21.92
CA THR A 96 -12.17 16.90 -22.56
C THR A 96 -11.09 15.86 -22.51
N ASP A 97 -11.47 14.60 -22.26
CA ASP A 97 -10.60 13.44 -22.32
C ASP A 97 -11.27 12.32 -23.12
N ASP A 98 -10.59 11.19 -23.27
CA ASP A 98 -11.06 10.10 -24.12
C ASP A 98 -12.04 9.12 -23.42
N ARG A 99 -12.52 9.42 -22.17
CA ARG A 99 -13.36 8.47 -21.41
C ARG A 99 -14.67 8.07 -22.11
N SER A 100 -15.19 8.92 -22.97
CA SER A 100 -16.41 8.65 -23.76
C SER A 100 -16.15 7.84 -25.02
N ASP A 101 -14.90 7.80 -25.50
CA ASP A 101 -14.50 7.13 -26.73
C ASP A 101 -13.19 6.34 -26.50
N LEU A 102 -13.30 5.19 -25.85
CA LEU A 102 -12.19 4.27 -25.59
C LEU A 102 -12.38 2.97 -26.36
N PRO A 103 -11.83 2.85 -27.56
CA PRO A 103 -11.86 1.62 -28.34
C PRO A 103 -11.16 0.47 -27.60
N ALA A 104 -11.67 -0.74 -27.75
CA ALA A 104 -11.07 -1.92 -27.16
C ALA A 104 -9.68 -2.18 -27.76
N GLY A 105 -8.66 -2.36 -26.93
CA GLY A 105 -7.30 -2.69 -27.36
C GLY A 105 -6.37 -1.51 -27.57
N GLU A 106 -6.85 -0.27 -27.50
CA GLU A 106 -5.97 0.90 -27.45
C GLU A 106 -5.33 1.05 -26.06
N ARG A 107 -4.12 1.61 -26.01
CA ARG A 107 -3.42 1.91 -24.75
C ARG A 107 -4.06 3.10 -24.08
N VAL A 108 -4.23 3.00 -22.77
CA VAL A 108 -4.85 4.06 -21.96
C VAL A 108 -3.85 4.55 -20.92
N ALA A 109 -3.59 5.85 -20.90
CA ALA A 109 -2.87 6.48 -19.81
C ALA A 109 -3.82 7.35 -18.99
N LEU A 110 -3.65 7.32 -17.67
CA LEU A 110 -4.36 8.21 -16.76
C LEU A 110 -3.39 9.28 -16.26
N VAL A 111 -3.73 10.54 -16.46
CA VAL A 111 -2.97 11.70 -15.97
C VAL A 111 -3.74 12.38 -14.86
N MET A 112 -3.12 12.42 -13.68
CA MET A 112 -3.68 13.05 -12.48
C MET A 112 -2.90 14.32 -12.17
N THR A 113 -3.51 15.49 -12.37
CA THR A 113 -2.89 16.78 -12.09
C THR A 113 -3.96 17.85 -11.85
N GLU A 114 -3.72 18.76 -10.90
CA GLU A 114 -4.60 19.92 -10.70
C GLU A 114 -4.37 21.05 -11.73
N ASP A 115 -3.19 21.04 -12.37
CA ASP A 115 -2.87 22.00 -13.40
C ASP A 115 -3.64 21.72 -14.70
N ARG A 116 -4.61 22.60 -14.97
CA ARG A 116 -5.48 22.49 -16.15
C ARG A 116 -4.74 22.71 -17.47
N ALA A 117 -3.65 23.47 -17.48
CA ALA A 117 -2.86 23.70 -18.69
C ALA A 117 -2.06 22.44 -19.03
N LEU A 118 -1.43 21.85 -18.01
CA LEU A 118 -0.74 20.58 -18.13
C LEU A 118 -1.72 19.46 -18.54
N ALA A 119 -2.91 19.40 -17.93
CA ALA A 119 -3.94 18.39 -18.26
C ALA A 119 -4.34 18.44 -19.74
N ARG A 120 -4.59 19.65 -20.30
CA ARG A 120 -4.90 19.79 -21.74
C ARG A 120 -3.74 19.35 -22.62
N GLY A 121 -2.52 19.82 -22.31
CA GLY A 121 -1.32 19.42 -23.07
C GLY A 121 -1.05 17.92 -23.00
N ALA A 122 -1.36 17.29 -21.87
CA ALA A 122 -1.18 15.86 -21.67
C ALA A 122 -2.00 15.00 -22.64
N VAL A 123 -3.24 15.40 -22.98
CA VAL A 123 -4.08 14.68 -23.95
C VAL A 123 -3.43 14.67 -25.33
N GLU A 124 -2.97 15.84 -25.80
CA GLU A 124 -2.31 15.97 -27.11
C GLU A 124 -1.01 15.16 -27.16
N VAL A 125 -0.20 15.25 -26.11
CA VAL A 125 1.07 14.52 -26.02
C VAL A 125 0.81 13.02 -25.94
N ALA A 126 -0.18 12.56 -25.18
CA ALA A 126 -0.55 11.15 -25.11
C ALA A 126 -0.95 10.59 -26.48
N HIS A 127 -1.78 11.31 -27.24
CA HIS A 127 -2.18 10.94 -28.60
C HIS A 127 -0.99 10.82 -29.56
N GLN A 128 -0.02 11.75 -29.47
CA GLN A 128 1.22 11.69 -30.28
C GLN A 128 2.04 10.42 -30.01
N HIS A 129 1.91 9.85 -28.79
CA HIS A 129 2.63 8.63 -28.38
C HIS A 129 1.75 7.36 -28.40
N GLY A 130 0.56 7.43 -29.02
CA GLY A 130 -0.32 6.28 -29.23
C GLY A 130 -1.09 5.83 -27.98
N PHE A 131 -1.34 6.75 -27.04
CA PHE A 131 -2.20 6.51 -25.88
C PHE A 131 -3.52 7.27 -26.01
N ARG A 132 -4.60 6.69 -25.55
CA ARG A 132 -5.79 7.40 -25.11
C ARG A 132 -5.53 7.95 -23.71
N CYS A 133 -6.02 9.15 -23.44
CA CYS A 133 -5.74 9.86 -22.20
C CYS A 133 -7.00 10.04 -21.37
N LEU A 134 -6.94 9.60 -20.12
CA LEU A 134 -7.91 9.93 -19.08
C LEU A 134 -7.34 11.02 -18.19
N LEU A 135 -8.18 11.92 -17.71
CA LEU A 135 -7.77 13.02 -16.85
C LEU A 135 -8.46 12.95 -15.48
N ALA A 136 -7.70 13.22 -14.43
CA ALA A 136 -8.24 13.46 -13.10
C ALA A 136 -7.59 14.71 -12.49
N LEU A 137 -8.41 15.63 -11.98
CA LEU A 137 -7.93 16.84 -11.31
C LEU A 137 -7.79 16.66 -9.78
N ARG A 138 -8.10 15.48 -9.27
CA ARG A 138 -8.10 15.11 -7.85
C ARG A 138 -7.66 13.66 -7.69
N GLY A 139 -6.97 13.38 -6.59
CA GLY A 139 -6.44 12.05 -6.33
C GLY A 139 -7.53 10.98 -6.13
N ASP A 140 -8.60 11.28 -5.42
CA ASP A 140 -9.74 10.37 -5.20
C ASP A 140 -10.46 9.98 -6.50
N SER A 141 -10.70 10.98 -7.38
CA SER A 141 -11.28 10.75 -8.70
C SER A 141 -10.34 9.93 -9.58
N GLY A 142 -9.03 10.17 -9.49
CA GLY A 142 -8.02 9.40 -10.19
C GLY A 142 -8.02 7.92 -9.81
N LEU A 143 -8.07 7.60 -8.52
CA LEU A 143 -8.18 6.20 -8.07
C LEU A 143 -9.47 5.53 -8.55
N ALA A 144 -10.60 6.25 -8.55
CA ALA A 144 -11.84 5.71 -9.11
C ALA A 144 -11.68 5.36 -10.59
N LEU A 145 -11.04 6.22 -11.39
CA LEU A 145 -10.77 5.96 -12.81
C LEU A 145 -9.79 4.79 -13.01
N VAL A 146 -8.79 4.62 -12.13
CA VAL A 146 -7.92 3.42 -12.20
C VAL A 146 -8.74 2.15 -12.08
N HIS A 147 -9.62 2.05 -11.09
CA HIS A 147 -10.43 0.84 -10.87
C HIS A 147 -11.47 0.62 -11.97
N GLU A 148 -12.02 1.69 -12.52
CA GLU A 148 -13.03 1.60 -13.58
C GLU A 148 -12.43 1.23 -14.93
N PHE A 149 -11.33 1.89 -15.32
CA PHE A 149 -10.78 1.77 -16.67
C PHE A 149 -9.54 0.89 -16.75
N MET A 150 -8.88 0.59 -15.63
CA MET A 150 -7.63 -0.19 -15.57
C MET A 150 -6.63 0.28 -16.64
N PRO A 151 -6.11 1.51 -16.54
CA PRO A 151 -5.22 2.08 -17.54
C PRO A 151 -3.92 1.28 -17.65
N ASP A 152 -3.24 1.40 -18.79
CA ASP A 152 -1.94 0.74 -19.01
C ASP A 152 -0.77 1.50 -18.33
N ALA A 153 -0.98 2.80 -18.02
CA ALA A 153 -0.01 3.64 -17.30
C ALA A 153 -0.72 4.73 -16.49
N VAL A 154 -0.05 5.18 -15.42
CA VAL A 154 -0.50 6.28 -14.58
C VAL A 154 0.60 7.33 -14.49
N ILE A 155 0.27 8.59 -14.74
CA ILE A 155 1.11 9.76 -14.50
C ILE A 155 0.42 10.58 -13.42
N VAL A 156 1.08 10.86 -12.31
CA VAL A 156 0.48 11.52 -11.16
C VAL A 156 1.34 12.68 -10.68
N SER A 157 0.74 13.87 -10.54
CA SER A 157 1.38 14.99 -9.86
C SER A 157 1.44 14.73 -8.36
N ARG A 158 2.56 15.07 -7.73
CA ARG A 158 2.74 14.90 -6.29
C ARG A 158 1.75 15.74 -5.50
N ASP A 159 1.61 17.00 -5.90
CA ASP A 159 0.70 17.96 -5.28
C ASP A 159 -0.69 17.84 -5.92
N LEU A 160 -1.55 17.05 -5.31
CA LEU A 160 -2.93 16.87 -5.72
C LEU A 160 -3.87 17.17 -4.55
N PRO A 161 -5.01 17.83 -4.81
CA PRO A 161 -6.02 18.03 -3.78
C PRO A 161 -6.68 16.71 -3.36
N GLN A 162 -7.06 16.63 -2.10
CA GLN A 162 -7.70 15.50 -1.42
C GLN A 162 -6.75 14.35 -1.09
N LEU A 163 -6.00 13.85 -2.05
CA LEU A 163 -5.05 12.76 -1.88
C LEU A 163 -3.80 13.06 -2.72
N ASN A 164 -2.65 13.19 -2.07
CA ASN A 164 -1.39 13.51 -2.75
C ASN A 164 -0.85 12.32 -3.57
N GLY A 165 0.08 12.61 -4.48
CA GLY A 165 0.63 11.61 -5.40
C GLY A 165 1.39 10.47 -4.70
N ASP A 166 2.04 10.75 -3.57
CA ASP A 166 2.76 9.74 -2.79
C ASP A 166 1.78 8.72 -2.19
N ALA A 167 0.63 9.18 -1.67
CA ALA A 167 -0.41 8.31 -1.14
C ALA A 167 -1.12 7.52 -2.26
N ILE A 168 -1.28 8.11 -3.45
CA ILE A 168 -1.81 7.40 -4.62
C ILE A 168 -0.85 6.30 -5.07
N LEU A 169 0.44 6.60 -5.16
CA LEU A 169 1.47 5.61 -5.49
C LEU A 169 1.43 4.44 -4.50
N ASP A 170 1.46 4.74 -3.20
CA ASP A 170 1.39 3.74 -2.15
C ASP A 170 0.12 2.88 -2.27
N HIS A 171 -1.04 3.51 -2.47
CA HIS A 171 -2.30 2.80 -2.67
C HIS A 171 -2.23 1.85 -3.87
N LEU A 172 -1.80 2.34 -5.05
CA LEU A 172 -1.71 1.52 -6.26
C LEU A 172 -0.73 0.35 -6.12
N LYS A 173 0.37 0.54 -5.37
CA LYS A 173 1.41 -0.49 -5.20
C LYS A 173 1.11 -1.53 -4.12
N ARG A 174 0.22 -1.22 -3.19
CA ARG A 174 -0.26 -2.18 -2.18
C ARG A 174 -1.36 -3.10 -2.69
N HIS A 175 -2.16 -2.67 -3.66
CA HIS A 175 -3.28 -3.48 -4.16
C HIS A 175 -2.84 -4.44 -5.27
N PRO A 176 -3.07 -5.78 -5.12
CA PRO A 176 -2.65 -6.78 -6.09
C PRO A 176 -3.13 -6.52 -7.52
N GLU A 177 -4.35 -5.96 -7.67
CA GLU A 177 -4.94 -5.66 -8.99
C GLU A 177 -4.27 -4.50 -9.71
N THR A 178 -3.66 -3.55 -8.98
CA THR A 178 -3.11 -2.30 -9.56
C THR A 178 -1.60 -2.17 -9.41
N ARG A 179 -0.94 -2.97 -8.55
CA ARG A 179 0.49 -2.85 -8.27
C ARG A 179 1.40 -3.01 -9.49
N HIS A 180 0.94 -3.75 -10.50
CA HIS A 180 1.65 -3.95 -11.77
C HIS A 180 1.64 -2.71 -12.67
N LEU A 181 0.74 -1.75 -12.44
CA LEU A 181 0.65 -0.55 -13.28
C LEU A 181 1.94 0.27 -13.18
N PRO A 182 2.57 0.65 -14.32
CA PRO A 182 3.67 1.59 -14.30
C PRO A 182 3.14 2.98 -13.88
N VAL A 183 3.70 3.51 -12.80
CA VAL A 183 3.35 4.83 -12.26
C VAL A 183 4.54 5.77 -12.42
N TYR A 184 4.31 6.92 -13.02
CA TYR A 184 5.29 7.99 -13.17
C TYR A 184 4.85 9.20 -12.34
N VAL A 185 5.73 9.72 -11.48
CA VAL A 185 5.38 10.81 -10.56
C VAL A 185 6.00 12.12 -11.02
N LEU A 186 5.17 13.16 -11.12
CA LEU A 186 5.62 14.53 -11.38
C LEU A 186 5.88 15.21 -10.03
N ALA A 187 7.14 15.19 -9.59
CA ALA A 187 7.51 15.55 -8.21
C ALA A 187 7.97 17.00 -8.05
N GLY A 188 8.55 17.60 -9.09
CA GLY A 188 9.06 18.98 -9.04
C GLY A 188 10.30 19.19 -8.15
N ASP A 189 10.78 18.13 -7.49
CA ASP A 189 11.92 18.17 -6.57
C ASP A 189 12.78 16.89 -6.63
N ASP A 190 13.91 16.83 -5.91
CA ASP A 190 14.90 15.73 -5.95
C ASP A 190 14.50 14.49 -5.11
N THR A 191 13.20 14.21 -4.94
CA THR A 191 12.69 13.05 -4.16
C THR A 191 12.49 11.78 -5.02
N GLY A 192 12.96 11.78 -6.25
CA GLY A 192 12.74 10.69 -7.21
C GLY A 192 13.16 9.30 -6.73
N ARG A 193 14.14 9.20 -5.81
CA ARG A 193 14.59 7.92 -5.24
C ARG A 193 13.57 7.29 -4.30
N ASP A 194 12.98 8.09 -3.41
CA ASP A 194 11.99 7.61 -2.45
C ASP A 194 10.76 7.07 -3.20
N LEU A 195 10.39 7.73 -4.28
CA LEU A 195 9.32 7.29 -5.17
C LEU A 195 9.63 5.96 -5.86
N ARG A 196 10.88 5.75 -6.31
CA ARG A 196 11.30 4.45 -6.85
C ARG A 196 11.34 3.36 -5.80
N HIS A 197 11.75 3.66 -4.56
CA HIS A 197 11.62 2.74 -3.42
C HIS A 197 10.18 2.32 -3.17
N ALA A 198 9.24 3.23 -3.40
CA ALA A 198 7.81 2.96 -3.31
C ALA A 198 7.25 2.23 -4.54
N GLY A 199 8.06 1.90 -5.55
CA GLY A 199 7.66 1.15 -6.74
C GLY A 199 7.22 2.02 -7.92
N ALA A 200 7.51 3.33 -7.94
CA ALA A 200 7.32 4.13 -9.15
C ALA A 200 8.26 3.68 -10.27
N LEU A 201 7.78 3.70 -11.50
CA LEU A 201 8.63 3.44 -12.68
C LEU A 201 9.64 4.57 -12.88
N GLY A 202 9.23 5.81 -12.63
CA GLY A 202 10.05 6.99 -12.78
C GLY A 202 9.46 8.21 -12.08
N SER A 203 10.25 9.28 -12.08
CA SER A 203 9.82 10.58 -11.59
C SER A 203 10.40 11.71 -12.44
N LEU A 204 9.62 12.76 -12.64
CA LEU A 204 10.06 14.02 -13.23
C LEU A 204 10.31 15.01 -12.09
N THR A 205 11.57 15.39 -11.90
CA THR A 205 12.02 16.30 -10.83
C THR A 205 12.02 17.77 -11.23
N GLU A 206 11.73 18.04 -12.47
CA GLU A 206 11.64 19.38 -13.06
C GLU A 206 10.19 19.70 -13.41
N GLU A 207 9.91 21.00 -13.66
CA GLU A 207 8.58 21.45 -14.09
C GLU A 207 8.07 20.65 -15.29
N ALA A 208 6.84 20.19 -15.22
CA ALA A 208 6.23 19.35 -16.24
C ALA A 208 5.80 20.19 -17.44
N THR A 209 6.64 20.23 -18.47
CA THR A 209 6.32 20.84 -19.77
C THR A 209 5.85 19.78 -20.78
N PRO A 210 5.15 20.17 -21.89
CA PRO A 210 4.73 19.22 -22.92
C PRO A 210 5.90 18.38 -23.49
N GLU A 211 7.07 18.97 -23.68
CA GLU A 211 8.26 18.28 -24.19
C GLU A 211 8.78 17.25 -23.20
N ARG A 212 8.72 17.56 -21.91
CA ARG A 212 9.12 16.64 -20.83
C ARG A 212 8.11 15.53 -20.64
N LEU A 213 6.82 15.85 -20.73
CA LEU A 213 5.76 14.83 -20.76
C LEU A 213 5.94 13.87 -21.94
N GLY A 214 6.35 14.37 -23.11
CA GLY A 214 6.68 13.52 -24.26
C GLY A 214 7.73 12.47 -23.92
N LYS A 215 8.80 12.83 -23.18
CA LYS A 215 9.80 11.86 -22.72
C LYS A 215 9.23 10.83 -21.74
N VAL A 216 8.31 11.26 -20.85
CA VAL A 216 7.62 10.34 -19.94
C VAL A 216 6.80 9.33 -20.74
N PHE A 217 6.03 9.76 -21.73
CA PHE A 217 5.27 8.87 -22.60
C PHE A 217 6.16 7.94 -23.44
N GLU A 218 7.32 8.41 -23.90
CA GLU A 218 8.31 7.56 -24.57
C GLU A 218 8.85 6.46 -23.66
N GLU A 219 9.16 6.80 -22.39
CA GLU A 219 9.62 5.82 -21.40
C GLU A 219 8.52 4.80 -21.08
N LEU A 220 7.28 5.26 -20.86
CA LEU A 220 6.12 4.40 -20.62
C LEU A 220 5.86 3.48 -21.83
N SER A 221 5.88 4.01 -23.06
CA SER A 221 5.71 3.21 -24.28
C SER A 221 6.77 2.12 -24.38
N ARG A 222 8.04 2.50 -24.25
CA ARG A 222 9.18 1.59 -24.29
C ARG A 222 9.07 0.52 -23.18
N PHE A 223 8.60 0.93 -22.00
CA PHE A 223 8.38 0.00 -20.90
C PHE A 223 7.26 -0.99 -21.23
N ILE A 224 6.10 -0.55 -21.69
CA ILE A 224 4.93 -1.39 -22.00
C ILE A 224 5.21 -2.34 -23.18
N GLU A 225 5.97 -1.89 -24.18
CA GLU A 225 6.33 -2.68 -25.37
C GLU A 225 7.30 -3.81 -25.07
N ARG A 226 8.14 -3.66 -24.05
CA ARG A 226 9.06 -4.71 -23.64
C ARG A 226 8.31 -5.89 -23.03
N ARG A 227 8.25 -6.99 -23.76
CA ARG A 227 7.55 -8.22 -23.34
C ARG A 227 8.29 -8.99 -22.26
N THR A 228 9.61 -8.83 -22.18
CA THR A 228 10.48 -9.59 -21.27
C THR A 228 11.30 -8.64 -20.40
N ARG A 229 11.26 -8.84 -19.10
CA ARG A 229 12.09 -8.14 -18.12
C ARG A 229 13.39 -8.91 -17.89
N ALA A 230 14.46 -8.22 -17.48
CA ALA A 230 15.74 -8.80 -17.20
C ALA A 230 16.10 -8.64 -15.72
N VAL A 231 16.41 -9.76 -15.06
CA VAL A 231 16.86 -9.79 -13.67
C VAL A 231 18.27 -10.36 -13.59
N LEU A 232 19.15 -9.71 -12.85
CA LEU A 232 20.47 -10.21 -12.51
C LEU A 232 20.43 -10.83 -11.11
N VAL A 233 20.75 -12.10 -11.01
CA VAL A 233 20.88 -12.82 -9.72
C VAL A 233 22.36 -13.03 -9.43
N VAL A 234 22.84 -12.51 -8.29
CA VAL A 234 24.24 -12.62 -7.85
C VAL A 234 24.29 -13.46 -6.59
N GLU A 235 24.62 -14.74 -6.74
CA GLU A 235 24.66 -15.73 -5.66
C GLU A 235 25.82 -16.71 -5.92
N ALA A 236 26.66 -16.88 -4.91
CA ALA A 236 27.86 -17.73 -5.02
C ALA A 236 27.52 -19.22 -5.12
N ASP A 237 26.56 -19.68 -4.34
CA ASP A 237 26.13 -21.09 -4.38
C ASP A 237 25.29 -21.34 -5.63
N GLU A 238 25.67 -22.32 -6.43
CA GLU A 238 25.00 -22.64 -7.71
C GLU A 238 23.57 -23.12 -7.50
N ARG A 239 23.33 -23.95 -6.49
CA ARG A 239 21.96 -24.48 -6.22
C ARG A 239 21.03 -23.39 -5.74
N GLU A 240 21.52 -22.50 -4.87
CA GLU A 240 20.73 -21.36 -4.42
C GLU A 240 20.44 -20.38 -5.57
N ARG A 241 21.46 -20.13 -6.39
CA ARG A 241 21.31 -19.29 -7.59
C ARG A 241 20.27 -19.84 -8.57
N ASP A 242 20.29 -21.15 -8.81
CA ASP A 242 19.29 -21.79 -9.66
C ASP A 242 17.90 -21.75 -9.03
N GLY A 243 17.80 -22.00 -7.71
CA GLY A 243 16.55 -21.88 -6.98
C GLY A 243 15.94 -20.45 -7.02
N LEU A 244 16.79 -19.42 -6.91
CA LEU A 244 16.37 -18.02 -7.05
C LEU A 244 15.94 -17.72 -8.50
N ALA A 245 16.67 -18.27 -9.49
CA ALA A 245 16.31 -18.11 -10.89
C ALA A 245 14.96 -18.77 -11.23
N ASP A 246 14.71 -19.95 -10.69
CA ASP A 246 13.41 -20.65 -10.85
C ASP A 246 12.28 -19.90 -10.15
N LEU A 247 12.53 -19.35 -8.96
CA LEU A 247 11.55 -18.60 -8.21
C LEU A 247 11.12 -17.32 -8.95
N ILE A 248 12.08 -16.54 -9.45
CA ILE A 248 11.84 -15.23 -10.08
C ILE A 248 11.44 -15.40 -11.56
N GLY A 249 12.06 -16.34 -12.25
CA GLY A 249 11.92 -16.56 -13.68
C GLY A 249 10.50 -16.86 -14.14
N GLY A 250 10.28 -16.72 -15.43
CA GLY A 250 9.00 -17.01 -16.09
C GLY A 250 9.03 -16.64 -17.57
N PRO A 251 7.90 -16.79 -18.29
CA PRO A 251 7.85 -16.45 -19.71
C PRO A 251 8.06 -14.95 -19.99
N ASP A 252 7.84 -14.14 -18.98
CA ASP A 252 7.94 -12.67 -18.99
C ASP A 252 9.23 -12.15 -18.34
N VAL A 253 10.07 -13.04 -17.75
CA VAL A 253 11.30 -12.64 -17.03
C VAL A 253 12.47 -13.51 -17.42
N GLN A 254 13.51 -12.88 -17.94
CA GLN A 254 14.81 -13.50 -18.20
C GLN A 254 15.71 -13.29 -16.99
N VAL A 255 16.13 -14.38 -16.36
CA VAL A 255 17.08 -14.32 -15.25
C VAL A 255 18.48 -14.63 -15.76
N VAL A 256 19.48 -13.85 -15.30
CA VAL A 256 20.89 -14.09 -15.49
C VAL A 256 21.52 -14.34 -14.14
N GLY A 257 21.98 -15.55 -13.89
CA GLY A 257 22.66 -15.93 -12.66
C GLY A 257 24.17 -15.82 -12.79
N VAL A 258 24.82 -15.19 -11.80
CA VAL A 258 26.29 -15.08 -11.70
C VAL A 258 26.73 -15.32 -10.26
N GLY A 259 27.97 -15.86 -10.08
CA GLY A 259 28.48 -16.23 -8.76
C GLY A 259 29.34 -15.16 -8.09
N SER A 260 29.81 -14.15 -8.83
CA SER A 260 30.79 -13.20 -8.33
C SER A 260 30.41 -11.74 -8.65
N ARG A 261 30.99 -10.83 -7.90
CA ARG A 261 30.91 -9.39 -8.12
C ARG A 261 31.45 -8.98 -9.50
N GLU A 262 32.59 -9.58 -9.92
CA GLU A 262 33.21 -9.25 -11.21
C GLU A 262 32.31 -9.64 -12.37
N GLN A 263 31.71 -10.83 -12.33
CA GLN A 263 30.74 -11.27 -13.33
C GLN A 263 29.51 -10.36 -13.34
N ALA A 264 29.01 -9.98 -12.16
CA ALA A 264 27.87 -9.05 -12.06
C ALA A 264 28.17 -7.72 -12.74
N LEU A 265 29.32 -7.12 -12.48
CA LEU A 265 29.72 -5.85 -13.13
C LEU A 265 29.87 -6.00 -14.64
N THR A 266 30.47 -7.10 -15.11
CA THR A 266 30.57 -7.37 -16.56
C THR A 266 29.21 -7.42 -17.23
N HIS A 267 28.22 -8.07 -16.61
CA HIS A 267 26.86 -8.14 -17.14
C HIS A 267 26.14 -6.79 -17.09
N LEU A 268 26.29 -6.02 -15.99
CA LEU A 268 25.73 -4.69 -15.83
C LEU A 268 26.30 -3.70 -16.87
N ASP A 269 27.57 -3.82 -17.22
CA ASP A 269 28.20 -2.97 -18.25
C ASP A 269 27.75 -3.35 -19.66
N ALA A 270 27.42 -4.62 -19.91
CA ALA A 270 27.05 -5.13 -21.23
C ALA A 270 25.56 -4.89 -21.58
N ARG A 271 24.66 -4.84 -20.60
CA ARG A 271 23.22 -4.67 -20.82
C ARG A 271 22.51 -4.06 -19.63
N ASP A 272 21.29 -3.56 -19.85
CA ASP A 272 20.43 -3.05 -18.81
C ASP A 272 19.63 -4.20 -18.15
N PHE A 273 19.39 -4.06 -16.84
CA PHE A 273 18.55 -4.93 -16.04
C PHE A 273 17.44 -4.11 -15.38
N ASP A 274 16.28 -4.72 -15.18
CA ASP A 274 15.12 -4.09 -14.53
C ASP A 274 15.19 -4.23 -13.01
N CYS A 275 15.89 -5.26 -12.51
CA CYS A 275 16.12 -5.50 -11.08
C CYS A 275 17.39 -6.35 -10.90
N MET A 276 18.04 -6.20 -9.76
CA MET A 276 19.13 -7.08 -9.32
C MET A 276 18.78 -7.70 -7.96
N VAL A 277 18.94 -9.01 -7.86
CA VAL A 277 18.87 -9.76 -6.59
C VAL A 277 20.26 -10.23 -6.25
N MET A 278 20.71 -9.99 -5.02
CA MET A 278 22.04 -10.38 -4.61
C MET A 278 22.09 -10.95 -3.19
N ALA A 279 22.94 -11.93 -2.98
CA ALA A 279 23.27 -12.43 -1.64
C ALA A 279 24.24 -11.48 -0.92
N MET A 280 24.31 -11.61 0.41
CA MET A 280 25.26 -10.84 1.23
C MET A 280 26.71 -11.25 1.02
N ASP A 281 26.95 -12.55 0.84
CA ASP A 281 28.26 -13.15 0.64
C ASP A 281 28.41 -13.59 -0.82
N LEU A 282 29.44 -13.10 -1.50
CA LEU A 282 29.75 -13.42 -2.90
C LEU A 282 31.05 -14.18 -2.99
N ALA A 283 31.28 -14.91 -4.08
CA ALA A 283 32.46 -15.72 -4.26
C ALA A 283 33.80 -14.94 -4.17
N ASP A 284 33.79 -13.67 -4.56
CA ASP A 284 34.94 -12.77 -4.61
C ASP A 284 34.79 -11.55 -3.66
N GLY A 285 33.92 -11.62 -2.63
CA GLY A 285 33.75 -10.54 -1.68
C GLY A 285 32.36 -10.47 -1.06
N THR A 286 31.93 -9.29 -0.73
CA THR A 286 30.64 -9.02 -0.08
C THR A 286 29.72 -8.17 -0.93
N ALA A 287 28.40 -8.25 -0.67
CA ALA A 287 27.39 -7.37 -1.25
C ALA A 287 27.77 -5.88 -1.18
N PHE A 288 28.32 -5.45 -0.05
CA PHE A 288 28.70 -4.06 0.14
C PHE A 288 29.74 -3.53 -0.86
N GLN A 289 30.66 -4.39 -1.31
CA GLN A 289 31.64 -3.97 -2.32
C GLN A 289 31.02 -3.78 -3.69
N LEU A 290 29.99 -4.56 -4.04
CA LEU A 290 29.20 -4.38 -5.26
C LEU A 290 28.32 -3.13 -5.15
N LEU A 291 27.63 -2.93 -4.01
CA LEU A 291 26.84 -1.75 -3.74
C LEU A 291 27.66 -0.45 -3.82
N ASP A 292 28.89 -0.45 -3.35
CA ASP A 292 29.82 0.70 -3.46
C ASP A 292 30.07 1.08 -4.94
N ARG A 293 30.20 0.09 -5.83
CA ARG A 293 30.39 0.32 -7.27
C ARG A 293 29.11 0.85 -7.91
N ILE A 294 27.97 0.27 -7.60
CA ILE A 294 26.64 0.70 -8.09
C ILE A 294 26.38 2.15 -7.67
N LYS A 295 26.61 2.48 -6.40
CA LYS A 295 26.44 3.83 -5.86
C LYS A 295 27.25 4.91 -6.60
N ARG A 296 28.48 4.56 -7.02
CA ARG A 296 29.39 5.49 -7.73
C ARG A 296 29.02 5.69 -9.19
N ALA A 297 28.38 4.74 -9.81
CA ALA A 297 28.02 4.77 -11.24
C ALA A 297 26.63 5.38 -11.43
N LYS A 298 26.55 6.56 -12.02
CA LYS A 298 25.26 7.26 -12.28
C LYS A 298 24.26 6.37 -13.05
N ARG A 299 24.76 5.52 -13.97
CA ARG A 299 23.95 4.63 -14.80
C ARG A 299 23.11 3.63 -13.98
N PHE A 300 23.58 3.23 -12.79
CA PHE A 300 22.95 2.18 -12.00
C PHE A 300 22.17 2.72 -10.79
N ARG A 301 22.06 4.05 -10.64
CA ARG A 301 21.37 4.66 -9.48
C ARG A 301 19.91 4.27 -9.37
N ASP A 302 19.29 4.03 -10.51
CA ASP A 302 17.87 3.72 -10.63
C ASP A 302 17.59 2.22 -10.68
N LEU A 303 18.63 1.38 -10.69
CA LEU A 303 18.49 -0.07 -10.67
C LEU A 303 18.04 -0.53 -9.28
N PRO A 304 16.84 -1.12 -9.13
CA PRO A 304 16.43 -1.72 -7.88
C PRO A 304 17.33 -2.90 -7.50
N VAL A 305 17.84 -2.89 -6.27
CA VAL A 305 18.69 -3.94 -5.75
C VAL A 305 18.01 -4.57 -4.53
N ILE A 306 17.73 -5.86 -4.62
CA ILE A 306 17.17 -6.63 -3.53
C ILE A 306 18.31 -7.48 -2.93
N VAL A 307 18.61 -7.22 -1.66
CA VAL A 307 19.58 -8.01 -0.92
C VAL A 307 18.84 -9.16 -0.25
N HIS A 308 19.05 -10.37 -0.73
CA HIS A 308 18.47 -11.57 -0.16
C HIS A 308 19.40 -12.19 0.88
N THR A 309 18.88 -12.43 2.09
CA THR A 309 19.65 -13.07 3.17
C THR A 309 18.78 -14.02 3.97
N ARG A 310 19.33 -15.19 4.31
CA ARG A 310 18.69 -16.18 5.19
C ARG A 310 19.12 -16.03 6.65
N ARG A 311 20.14 -15.21 6.91
CA ARG A 311 20.66 -14.97 8.26
C ARG A 311 20.16 -13.63 8.77
N GLU A 312 19.99 -13.52 10.07
CA GLU A 312 19.82 -12.22 10.71
C GLU A 312 21.07 -11.38 10.44
N LEU A 313 20.85 -10.17 9.96
CA LEU A 313 21.94 -9.23 9.74
C LEU A 313 22.44 -8.72 11.10
N SER A 314 23.72 -8.48 11.19
CA SER A 314 24.23 -7.77 12.35
C SER A 314 23.67 -6.34 12.38
N PRO A 315 23.49 -5.71 13.56
CA PRO A 315 23.05 -4.30 13.65
C PRO A 315 23.95 -3.34 12.86
N LYS A 316 25.21 -3.70 12.69
CA LYS A 316 26.19 -2.93 11.89
C LYS A 316 25.90 -3.05 10.40
N ASP A 317 25.53 -4.24 9.92
CA ASP A 317 25.21 -4.47 8.51
C ASP A 317 23.86 -3.87 8.15
N GLU A 318 22.87 -3.95 9.03
CA GLU A 318 21.57 -3.27 8.87
C GLU A 318 21.76 -1.76 8.77
N ALA A 319 22.51 -1.15 9.68
CA ALA A 319 22.82 0.27 9.64
C ALA A 319 23.60 0.66 8.37
N ARG A 320 24.41 -0.26 7.84
CA ARG A 320 25.15 -0.05 6.60
C ARG A 320 24.23 -0.13 5.38
N LEU A 321 23.33 -1.10 5.30
CA LEU A 321 22.32 -1.21 4.24
C LEU A 321 21.39 0.01 4.20
N LYS A 322 20.93 0.48 5.36
CA LYS A 322 20.12 1.72 5.45
C LYS A 322 20.83 2.92 4.82
N ARG A 323 22.15 3.07 5.04
CA ARG A 323 22.95 4.14 4.40
C ARG A 323 23.08 3.99 2.88
N TYR A 324 23.02 2.75 2.35
CA TYR A 324 22.96 2.56 0.90
C TYR A 324 21.56 2.88 0.38
N ALA A 325 20.49 2.55 1.11
CA ALA A 325 19.13 2.90 0.74
C ALA A 325 18.89 4.41 0.59
N GLU A 326 19.66 5.26 1.30
CA GLU A 326 19.68 6.71 1.08
C GLU A 326 20.26 7.16 -0.27
N ALA A 327 20.98 6.28 -0.96
CA ALA A 327 21.71 6.63 -2.18
C ALA A 327 21.31 5.84 -3.43
N ILE A 328 20.75 4.65 -3.27
CA ILE A 328 20.30 3.73 -4.32
C ILE A 328 19.08 2.96 -3.80
N VAL A 329 18.28 2.39 -4.72
CA VAL A 329 17.13 1.58 -4.35
C VAL A 329 17.60 0.22 -3.83
N VAL A 330 17.55 0.00 -2.50
CA VAL A 330 17.94 -1.24 -1.83
C VAL A 330 16.86 -1.72 -0.90
N LYS A 331 16.48 -2.98 -1.00
CA LYS A 331 15.56 -3.67 -0.09
C LYS A 331 16.27 -4.88 0.53
N ASP A 332 16.00 -5.18 1.80
CA ASP A 332 16.42 -6.39 2.49
C ASP A 332 15.24 -7.37 2.54
N VAL A 333 15.46 -8.60 2.10
CA VAL A 333 14.43 -9.63 2.00
C VAL A 333 14.94 -10.96 2.53
N ARG A 334 14.18 -11.57 3.44
CA ARG A 334 14.57 -12.78 4.17
C ARG A 334 13.81 -14.05 3.76
N SER A 335 12.65 -13.92 3.10
CA SER A 335 11.85 -15.08 2.68
C SER A 335 11.69 -15.15 1.17
N PRO A 336 11.54 -16.37 0.59
CA PRO A 336 11.28 -16.55 -0.84
C PRO A 336 9.98 -15.87 -1.30
N GLU A 337 8.94 -15.88 -0.46
CA GLU A 337 7.65 -15.24 -0.75
C GLU A 337 7.81 -13.73 -0.91
N ARG A 338 8.52 -13.08 0.03
CA ARG A 338 8.83 -11.66 -0.04
C ARG A 338 9.75 -11.32 -1.20
N LEU A 339 10.70 -12.21 -1.52
CA LEU A 339 11.57 -12.01 -2.68
C LEU A 339 10.76 -12.01 -3.97
N LEU A 340 9.84 -12.96 -4.14
CA LEU A 340 8.94 -12.99 -5.29
C LEU A 340 8.03 -11.75 -5.33
N ASP A 341 7.55 -11.29 -4.19
CA ASP A 341 6.72 -10.11 -4.07
C ASP A 341 7.45 -8.82 -4.46
N GLU A 342 8.62 -8.57 -3.88
CA GLU A 342 9.43 -7.39 -4.18
C GLU A 342 9.94 -7.40 -5.64
N THR A 343 10.37 -8.55 -6.16
CA THR A 343 10.76 -8.65 -7.56
C THR A 343 9.57 -8.42 -8.49
N SER A 344 8.38 -8.93 -8.16
CA SER A 344 7.16 -8.70 -8.93
C SER A 344 6.76 -7.22 -8.95
N LEU A 345 6.96 -6.51 -7.83
CA LEU A 345 6.71 -5.08 -7.73
C LEU A 345 7.60 -4.27 -8.67
N TYR A 346 8.92 -4.48 -8.61
CA TYR A 346 9.88 -3.72 -9.45
C TYR A 346 9.83 -4.11 -10.93
N LEU A 347 9.45 -5.34 -11.24
CA LEU A 347 9.24 -5.79 -12.61
C LEU A 347 7.86 -5.43 -13.16
N HIS A 348 6.99 -4.85 -12.34
CA HIS A 348 5.60 -4.54 -12.65
C HIS A 348 4.86 -5.75 -13.26
N ARG A 349 5.02 -6.92 -12.64
CA ARG A 349 4.42 -8.17 -13.13
C ARG A 349 2.93 -8.22 -12.82
N VAL A 350 2.18 -8.71 -13.78
CA VAL A 350 0.75 -9.01 -13.60
C VAL A 350 0.63 -10.36 -12.87
N GLU A 351 0.25 -10.34 -11.60
CA GLU A 351 0.18 -11.55 -10.75
C GLU A 351 -0.72 -12.64 -11.34
N ALA A 352 -1.82 -12.24 -11.97
CA ALA A 352 -2.73 -13.19 -12.64
C ALA A 352 -2.08 -13.99 -13.78
N ARG A 353 -0.92 -13.56 -14.29
CA ARG A 353 -0.14 -14.27 -15.33
C ARG A 353 0.93 -15.17 -14.77
N LEU A 354 1.18 -15.15 -13.47
CA LEU A 354 2.13 -16.03 -12.81
C LEU A 354 1.65 -17.48 -12.83
N PRO A 355 2.57 -18.46 -12.83
CA PRO A 355 2.25 -19.86 -12.55
C PRO A 355 1.46 -20.01 -11.26
N THR A 356 0.61 -21.03 -11.19
CA THR A 356 -0.36 -21.20 -10.09
C THR A 356 0.32 -21.29 -8.72
N ASP A 357 1.44 -21.96 -8.63
CA ASP A 357 2.25 -22.12 -7.41
C ASP A 357 2.80 -20.76 -6.91
N LYS A 358 3.37 -19.95 -7.80
CA LYS A 358 3.88 -18.62 -7.50
C LYS A 358 2.75 -17.64 -7.14
N ARG A 359 1.63 -17.73 -7.84
CA ARG A 359 0.45 -16.92 -7.52
C ARG A 359 -0.09 -17.27 -6.14
N GLN A 360 -0.23 -18.56 -5.80
CA GLN A 360 -0.66 -18.98 -4.47
C GLN A 360 0.32 -18.55 -3.37
N MET A 361 1.64 -18.52 -3.67
CA MET A 361 2.65 -18.03 -2.75
C MET A 361 2.44 -16.54 -2.44
N LEU A 362 2.19 -15.70 -3.46
CA LEU A 362 1.86 -14.28 -3.28
C LEU A 362 0.50 -14.09 -2.60
N GLU A 363 -0.52 -14.84 -2.98
CA GLU A 363 -1.84 -14.81 -2.33
C GLU A 363 -1.72 -15.11 -0.83
N ARG A 364 -0.91 -16.11 -0.44
CA ARG A 364 -0.65 -16.42 0.98
C ARG A 364 0.11 -15.29 1.68
N LEU A 365 1.05 -14.65 1.01
CA LEU A 365 1.76 -13.49 1.55
C LEU A 365 0.84 -12.29 1.74
N HIS A 366 -0.01 -12.02 0.73
CA HIS A 366 -0.98 -10.92 0.77
C HIS A 366 -2.18 -11.25 1.67
N MET A 367 -2.58 -12.52 1.71
CA MET A 367 -3.49 -13.05 2.72
C MET A 367 -2.80 -13.30 4.06
N ALA A 368 -1.64 -12.70 4.31
CA ALA A 368 -0.90 -12.84 5.57
C ALA A 368 -1.71 -12.42 6.83
N ASP A 369 -2.99 -12.32 6.68
CA ASP A 369 -4.03 -12.41 7.67
C ASP A 369 -4.11 -13.82 8.29
N ALA A 370 -3.50 -14.84 7.67
CA ALA A 370 -3.31 -16.17 8.29
C ALA A 370 -2.54 -16.11 9.63
N VAL A 371 -1.71 -15.09 9.82
CA VAL A 371 -1.08 -14.78 11.11
C VAL A 371 -2.12 -14.36 12.16
N PHE A 372 -3.24 -13.81 11.73
CA PHE A 372 -4.33 -13.33 12.59
C PHE A 372 -5.37 -14.41 12.89
N GLU A 373 -5.51 -15.41 12.01
CA GLU A 373 -6.54 -16.43 12.12
C GLU A 373 -6.48 -17.18 13.45
N GLY A 374 -7.57 -17.18 14.20
CA GLY A 374 -7.67 -17.80 15.52
C GLY A 374 -6.89 -17.08 16.63
N LYS A 375 -6.23 -15.95 16.36
CA LYS A 375 -5.56 -15.14 17.39
C LYS A 375 -6.57 -14.31 18.16
N LYS A 376 -6.37 -14.22 19.48
CA LYS A 376 -7.20 -13.40 20.38
C LYS A 376 -6.52 -12.06 20.62
N VAL A 377 -7.22 -10.96 20.37
CA VAL A 377 -6.75 -9.59 20.60
C VAL A 377 -7.64 -8.88 21.61
N LEU A 378 -7.03 -8.17 22.57
CA LEU A 378 -7.74 -7.31 23.50
C LEU A 378 -7.58 -5.85 23.07
N ILE A 379 -8.70 -5.15 22.91
CA ILE A 379 -8.76 -3.70 22.68
C ILE A 379 -9.17 -3.04 23.98
N VAL A 380 -8.33 -2.14 24.50
CA VAL A 380 -8.63 -1.33 25.69
C VAL A 380 -8.71 0.12 25.24
N ASP A 381 -9.93 0.66 25.11
CA ASP A 381 -10.22 2.00 24.60
C ASP A 381 -11.60 2.42 25.15
N ASP A 382 -11.71 3.62 25.72
CA ASP A 382 -12.95 4.15 26.29
C ASP A 382 -13.94 4.67 25.23
N ASP A 383 -13.49 4.80 23.97
CA ASP A 383 -14.35 5.17 22.87
C ASP A 383 -14.88 3.92 22.13
N VAL A 384 -16.11 3.55 22.43
CA VAL A 384 -16.82 2.41 21.81
C VAL A 384 -16.77 2.43 20.27
N ARG A 385 -16.64 3.61 19.65
CA ARG A 385 -16.57 3.75 18.19
C ARG A 385 -15.24 3.24 17.65
N ASN A 386 -14.13 3.51 18.36
CA ASN A 386 -12.81 2.97 18.03
C ASN A 386 -12.81 1.45 18.17
N VAL A 387 -13.36 0.96 19.28
CA VAL A 387 -13.51 -0.47 19.55
C VAL A 387 -14.28 -1.13 18.42
N PHE A 388 -15.46 -0.61 18.06
CA PHE A 388 -16.29 -1.19 16.99
C PHE A 388 -15.59 -1.17 15.62
N ALA A 389 -14.93 -0.06 15.26
CA ALA A 389 -14.21 0.05 14.00
C ALA A 389 -13.07 -0.98 13.89
N LEU A 390 -12.27 -1.12 14.95
CA LEU A 390 -11.16 -2.09 14.98
C LEU A 390 -11.66 -3.53 15.07
N THR A 391 -12.70 -3.80 15.85
CA THR A 391 -13.34 -5.12 15.94
C THR A 391 -13.78 -5.61 14.57
N SER A 392 -14.49 -4.78 13.79
CA SER A 392 -14.93 -5.14 12.45
C SER A 392 -13.76 -5.46 11.49
N VAL A 393 -12.63 -4.80 11.66
CA VAL A 393 -11.41 -5.05 10.88
C VAL A 393 -10.78 -6.38 11.22
N PHE A 394 -10.72 -6.71 12.52
CA PHE A 394 -10.04 -7.91 13.03
C PHE A 394 -10.88 -9.18 12.86
N GLU A 395 -12.19 -9.12 13.13
CA GLU A 395 -13.10 -10.24 12.93
C GLU A 395 -13.15 -10.70 11.46
N ARG A 396 -13.10 -9.75 10.51
CA ARG A 396 -12.99 -10.10 9.08
C ARG A 396 -11.72 -10.88 8.74
N ARG A 397 -10.70 -10.85 9.61
CA ARG A 397 -9.43 -11.57 9.47
C ARG A 397 -9.34 -12.81 10.34
N GLY A 398 -10.48 -13.23 10.89
CA GLY A 398 -10.57 -14.44 11.69
C GLY A 398 -10.00 -14.31 13.10
N MET A 399 -9.80 -13.09 13.62
CA MET A 399 -9.39 -12.86 15.01
C MET A 399 -10.58 -12.92 15.96
N GLU A 400 -10.34 -13.38 17.18
CA GLU A 400 -11.25 -13.23 18.31
C GLU A 400 -10.95 -11.91 19.02
N VAL A 401 -11.94 -11.01 19.12
CA VAL A 401 -11.76 -9.68 19.71
C VAL A 401 -12.41 -9.61 21.09
N LEU A 402 -11.61 -9.27 22.08
CA LEU A 402 -12.05 -8.86 23.41
C LEU A 402 -11.92 -7.35 23.53
N PHE A 403 -12.77 -6.71 24.33
CA PHE A 403 -12.67 -5.28 24.60
C PHE A 403 -12.86 -4.95 26.08
N ALA A 404 -12.33 -3.80 26.48
CA ALA A 404 -12.50 -3.22 27.80
C ALA A 404 -12.49 -1.69 27.70
N ASP A 405 -13.28 -1.03 28.54
CA ASP A 405 -13.52 0.43 28.49
C ASP A 405 -12.48 1.24 29.28
N ASN A 406 -11.60 0.59 30.04
CA ASN A 406 -10.56 1.21 30.87
C ASN A 406 -9.44 0.22 31.21
N GLY A 407 -8.32 0.73 31.73
CA GLY A 407 -7.15 -0.09 32.06
C GLY A 407 -7.40 -1.15 33.12
N ARG A 408 -8.30 -0.92 34.09
CA ARG A 408 -8.64 -1.90 35.14
C ARG A 408 -9.39 -3.08 34.58
N ASP A 409 -10.42 -2.82 33.78
CA ASP A 409 -11.22 -3.87 33.12
C ASP A 409 -10.38 -4.65 32.12
N GLY A 410 -9.44 -3.97 31.44
CA GLY A 410 -8.43 -4.59 30.57
C GLY A 410 -7.55 -5.60 31.31
N LEU A 411 -7.06 -5.26 32.49
CA LEU A 411 -6.31 -6.17 33.37
C LEU A 411 -7.14 -7.39 33.82
N GLU A 412 -8.40 -7.19 34.17
CA GLU A 412 -9.29 -8.29 34.52
C GLU A 412 -9.61 -9.18 33.30
N ALA A 413 -9.81 -8.59 32.15
CA ALA A 413 -10.02 -9.33 30.89
C ALA A 413 -8.82 -10.22 30.56
N LEU A 414 -7.58 -9.72 30.71
CA LEU A 414 -6.35 -10.50 30.51
C LEU A 414 -6.26 -11.69 31.49
N LYS A 415 -6.53 -11.46 32.76
CA LYS A 415 -6.50 -12.55 33.78
C LYS A 415 -7.49 -13.66 33.49
N ARG A 416 -8.65 -13.34 32.90
CA ARG A 416 -9.67 -14.33 32.47
C ARG A 416 -9.33 -15.02 31.15
N ASN A 417 -8.48 -14.40 30.33
CA ASN A 417 -8.11 -14.85 28.98
C ASN A 417 -6.59 -14.81 28.81
N PRO A 418 -5.85 -15.75 29.42
CA PRO A 418 -4.40 -15.78 29.34
C PRO A 418 -3.86 -16.09 27.92
N ASP A 419 -4.73 -16.53 27.03
CA ASP A 419 -4.46 -16.84 25.62
C ASP A 419 -4.53 -15.60 24.67
N VAL A 420 -4.72 -14.40 25.22
CA VAL A 420 -4.62 -13.16 24.44
C VAL A 420 -3.22 -13.03 23.83
N ALA A 421 -3.19 -12.88 22.51
CA ALA A 421 -1.94 -12.84 21.75
C ALA A 421 -1.36 -11.42 21.60
N LEU A 422 -2.20 -10.38 21.74
CA LEU A 422 -1.80 -8.98 21.61
C LEU A 422 -2.83 -8.06 22.27
N VAL A 423 -2.35 -6.94 22.83
CA VAL A 423 -3.20 -5.88 23.41
C VAL A 423 -3.01 -4.59 22.63
N LEU A 424 -4.12 -3.95 22.26
CA LEU A 424 -4.16 -2.55 21.82
C LEU A 424 -4.61 -1.71 23.01
N MET A 425 -3.77 -0.78 23.46
CA MET A 425 -3.95 -0.01 24.69
C MET A 425 -4.08 1.47 24.38
N ASP A 426 -5.27 2.06 24.51
CA ASP A 426 -5.39 3.52 24.52
C ASP A 426 -4.63 4.11 25.69
N ILE A 427 -3.93 5.19 25.45
CA ILE A 427 -3.20 5.90 26.50
C ILE A 427 -4.11 6.83 27.30
N MET A 428 -5.12 7.42 26.67
CA MET A 428 -5.96 8.46 27.26
C MET A 428 -7.31 7.89 27.69
N MET A 429 -7.35 7.22 28.83
CA MET A 429 -8.56 6.62 29.36
C MET A 429 -8.86 7.12 30.80
N PRO A 430 -10.15 7.12 31.21
CA PRO A 430 -10.53 7.45 32.58
C PRO A 430 -10.12 6.35 33.58
N GLU A 431 -10.10 6.65 34.86
CA GLU A 431 -9.79 5.79 36.01
C GLU A 431 -8.36 5.28 36.05
N MET A 432 -7.92 4.49 35.07
CA MET A 432 -6.56 3.99 34.92
C MET A 432 -6.11 4.27 33.49
N ASP A 433 -5.11 5.12 33.32
CA ASP A 433 -4.55 5.45 32.02
C ASP A 433 -3.75 4.26 31.40
N GLY A 434 -3.50 4.33 30.09
CA GLY A 434 -2.84 3.24 29.38
C GLY A 434 -1.38 3.04 29.82
N TYR A 435 -0.71 4.05 30.35
CA TYR A 435 0.65 3.90 30.91
C TYR A 435 0.63 3.13 32.22
N GLU A 436 -0.34 3.40 33.09
CA GLU A 436 -0.52 2.68 34.36
C GLU A 436 -0.94 1.24 34.10
N ALA A 437 -1.90 1.04 33.19
CA ALA A 437 -2.36 -0.28 32.79
C ALA A 437 -1.22 -1.13 32.19
N THR A 438 -0.42 -0.56 31.31
CA THR A 438 0.74 -1.24 30.71
C THR A 438 1.75 -1.67 31.77
N ARG A 439 2.10 -0.78 32.72
CA ARG A 439 2.99 -1.14 33.84
C ARG A 439 2.42 -2.26 34.70
N ALA A 440 1.10 -2.22 34.97
CA ALA A 440 0.44 -3.23 35.76
C ALA A 440 0.43 -4.60 35.06
N VAL A 441 0.21 -4.65 33.74
CA VAL A 441 0.33 -5.87 32.93
C VAL A 441 1.74 -6.43 32.99
N ARG A 442 2.78 -5.60 32.82
CA ARG A 442 4.19 -6.02 32.91
C ARG A 442 4.61 -6.53 34.29
N GLY A 443 3.90 -6.12 35.34
CA GLY A 443 4.08 -6.65 36.70
C GLY A 443 3.55 -8.06 36.91
N ILE A 444 2.83 -8.63 35.94
CA ILE A 444 2.30 -10.00 35.99
C ILE A 444 3.25 -10.90 35.19
N PRO A 445 3.91 -11.90 35.82
CA PRO A 445 4.92 -12.72 35.12
C PRO A 445 4.40 -13.43 33.85
N GLU A 446 3.12 -13.82 33.85
CA GLU A 446 2.47 -14.48 32.72
C GLU A 446 2.36 -13.57 31.47
N PHE A 447 2.30 -12.24 31.66
CA PHE A 447 2.13 -11.26 30.61
C PHE A 447 3.38 -10.38 30.36
N GLU A 448 4.53 -10.75 30.92
CA GLU A 448 5.78 -9.99 30.76
C GLU A 448 6.16 -9.82 29.28
N GLN A 449 5.95 -10.84 28.45
CA GLN A 449 6.28 -10.86 27.03
C GLN A 449 5.07 -10.58 26.12
N LEU A 450 3.88 -10.37 26.67
CA LEU A 450 2.67 -10.12 25.88
C LEU A 450 2.85 -8.83 25.06
N PRO A 451 2.71 -8.85 23.71
CA PRO A 451 2.78 -7.64 22.92
C PRO A 451 1.69 -6.64 23.28
N ILE A 452 2.09 -5.41 23.62
CA ILE A 452 1.19 -4.28 23.89
C ILE A 452 1.52 -3.14 22.94
N VAL A 453 0.58 -2.79 22.09
CA VAL A 453 0.67 -1.64 21.17
C VAL A 453 -0.11 -0.48 21.74
N ALA A 454 0.57 0.61 22.06
CA ALA A 454 -0.05 1.81 22.61
C ALA A 454 -0.72 2.65 21.49
N LEU A 455 -1.97 3.07 21.72
CA LEU A 455 -2.70 3.98 20.84
C LEU A 455 -2.60 5.40 21.44
N THR A 456 -1.90 6.33 20.75
CA THR A 456 -1.58 7.66 21.30
C THR A 456 -2.28 8.79 20.52
N ALA A 457 -2.77 9.82 21.22
CA ALA A 457 -3.44 10.97 20.59
C ALA A 457 -2.51 11.97 19.91
N LYS A 458 -1.19 11.94 20.17
CA LYS A 458 -0.22 12.90 19.64
C LYS A 458 1.13 12.26 19.32
N ALA A 459 1.68 12.65 18.17
CA ALA A 459 3.04 12.30 17.74
C ALA A 459 4.10 13.26 18.35
N MET A 460 4.00 13.67 19.62
CA MET A 460 5.03 14.49 20.22
C MET A 460 6.21 13.63 20.67
N LYS A 461 7.44 14.17 20.52
CA LYS A 461 8.72 13.49 20.78
C LYS A 461 8.85 12.86 22.18
N GLY A 462 7.95 13.17 23.13
CA GLY A 462 7.91 12.60 24.48
C GLY A 462 6.91 11.46 24.70
N ASP A 463 5.89 11.30 23.83
CA ASP A 463 4.84 10.29 24.06
C ASP A 463 5.29 8.89 23.62
N ARG A 464 6.12 8.80 22.58
CA ARG A 464 6.80 7.57 22.20
C ARG A 464 7.68 7.03 23.33
N GLU A 465 8.54 7.90 23.86
CA GLU A 465 9.48 7.55 24.93
C GLU A 465 8.73 7.09 26.18
N LYS A 466 7.62 7.75 26.52
CA LYS A 466 6.77 7.37 27.66
C LYS A 466 6.07 6.03 27.44
N SER A 467 5.53 5.77 26.24
CA SER A 467 4.88 4.50 25.92
C SER A 467 5.85 3.33 26.08
N ILE A 468 7.03 3.43 25.47
CA ILE A 468 8.06 2.39 25.59
C ILE A 468 8.57 2.28 27.03
N ALA A 469 8.79 3.40 27.74
CA ALA A 469 9.21 3.39 29.15
C ALA A 469 8.16 2.79 30.10
N SER A 470 6.87 2.83 29.74
CA SER A 470 5.82 2.13 30.47
C SER A 470 5.79 0.62 30.23
N GLY A 471 6.56 0.12 29.26
CA GLY A 471 6.63 -1.31 28.89
C GLY A 471 5.81 -1.68 27.67
N ALA A 472 5.29 -0.70 26.90
CA ALA A 472 4.65 -0.98 25.62
C ALA A 472 5.68 -1.57 24.64
N SER A 473 5.26 -2.54 23.85
CA SER A 473 6.10 -3.17 22.82
C SER A 473 6.26 -2.28 21.60
N ASP A 474 5.22 -1.49 21.29
CA ASP A 474 5.20 -0.52 20.20
C ASP A 474 4.09 0.53 20.41
N TYR A 475 3.96 1.48 19.49
CA TYR A 475 2.93 2.50 19.52
C TYR A 475 2.43 2.87 18.13
N ILE A 476 1.21 3.39 18.07
CA ILE A 476 0.62 3.99 16.87
C ILE A 476 -0.14 5.27 17.23
N THR A 477 -0.13 6.24 16.35
CA THR A 477 -0.81 7.53 16.60
C THR A 477 -2.26 7.49 16.14
N LYS A 478 -3.15 8.11 16.91
CA LYS A 478 -4.54 8.36 16.49
C LYS A 478 -4.58 9.60 15.59
N PRO A 479 -5.33 9.60 14.47
CA PRO A 479 -6.24 8.53 14.05
C PRO A 479 -5.46 7.29 13.59
N VAL A 480 -5.95 6.11 13.99
CA VAL A 480 -5.29 4.85 13.70
C VAL A 480 -5.40 4.52 12.21
N ASP A 481 -4.26 4.48 11.54
CA ASP A 481 -4.17 3.91 10.20
C ASP A 481 -4.24 2.39 10.31
N VAL A 482 -5.28 1.78 9.74
CA VAL A 482 -5.57 0.35 9.84
C VAL A 482 -4.47 -0.50 9.20
N ASP A 483 -3.93 -0.08 8.06
CA ASP A 483 -2.89 -0.85 7.35
C ASP A 483 -1.57 -0.80 8.11
N GLN A 484 -1.23 0.35 8.68
CA GLN A 484 -0.09 0.50 9.56
C GLN A 484 -0.25 -0.35 10.82
N LEU A 485 -1.43 -0.34 11.45
CA LEU A 485 -1.72 -1.16 12.63
C LEU A 485 -1.58 -2.65 12.33
N LEU A 486 -2.19 -3.13 11.25
CA LEU A 486 -2.10 -4.53 10.84
C LEU A 486 -0.65 -4.94 10.53
N SER A 487 0.12 -4.08 9.90
CA SER A 487 1.54 -4.32 9.62
C SER A 487 2.34 -4.45 10.92
N LEU A 488 2.06 -3.60 11.88
CA LEU A 488 2.69 -3.64 13.20
C LEU A 488 2.29 -4.90 13.98
N MET A 489 1.00 -5.25 13.99
CA MET A 489 0.49 -6.46 14.64
C MET A 489 1.12 -7.74 14.05
N ARG A 490 1.33 -7.80 12.72
CA ARG A 490 2.02 -8.94 12.08
C ARG A 490 3.41 -9.15 12.66
N VAL A 491 4.18 -8.07 12.84
CA VAL A 491 5.54 -8.17 13.41
C VAL A 491 5.52 -8.80 14.79
N TRP A 492 4.53 -8.48 15.62
CA TRP A 492 4.42 -8.96 16.99
C TRP A 492 3.76 -10.34 17.11
N LEU A 493 2.87 -10.70 16.21
CA LEU A 493 2.16 -11.99 16.20
C LEU A 493 2.93 -13.10 15.46
N TYR A 494 3.95 -12.74 14.69
CA TYR A 494 4.78 -13.69 13.92
C TYR A 494 5.93 -14.30 14.77
N ARG A 495 6.00 -13.98 16.07
CA ARG A 495 7.03 -14.51 16.99
C ARG A 495 6.72 -15.89 17.50
#